data_43909564cd3a9c7b96f66fd1ad7b47c9
#
_entry.id   43909564cd3a9c7b96f66fd1ad7b47c9
#
_cell.length_a   1.000
_cell.length_b   1.000
_cell.length_c   1.000
_cell.angle_alpha   90.00
_cell.angle_beta   90.00
_cell.angle_gamma   90.00
#
_symmetry.space_group_name_H-M   'P 1'
#
loop_
_entity.id
_entity.type
_entity.pdbx_description
1 polymer ?
#
loop_
_entity_poly.entity_id
_entity_poly.type
_entity_poly.pdbx_seq_one_letter_code
_entity_poly.pdbx_strand_id
1 'polypeptide(L)'
;LAAYGISRVGISSLSGISMRDQNDLVHRAMEAYPGVIKGYGFINPKAGDAIDEVNRCLGDYHMDGIKFHSWKHGYYPDNTPALKDIFAEIEKYGKHVQMHVGTAPFSTPYTWVEYAKMFPKIDFLFTHIGYYEFGMSTIEAVRNVKNVWVETSGQMDVEVLQKAIDVLGPERVCF
;
A
#
# COMPACT_ATOMS: atom_id res chain seq x y z
N LEU A 1 18.50 -4.08 -11.97
CA LEU A 1 17.21 -3.63 -12.49
C LEU A 1 17.27 -3.46 -14.02
N ALA A 2 18.20 -2.65 -14.54
CA ALA A 2 18.29 -2.38 -15.98
C ALA A 2 18.45 -3.62 -16.85
N ALA A 3 19.18 -4.66 -16.39
CA ALA A 3 19.34 -5.93 -17.10
C ALA A 3 18.00 -6.68 -17.33
N TYR A 4 16.97 -6.34 -16.59
CA TYR A 4 15.62 -6.92 -16.70
C TYR A 4 14.58 -5.94 -17.25
N GLY A 5 15.03 -4.81 -17.80
CA GLY A 5 14.13 -3.76 -18.30
C GLY A 5 13.37 -3.00 -17.22
N ILE A 6 13.74 -3.14 -15.95
CA ILE A 6 13.09 -2.45 -14.83
C ILE A 6 13.73 -1.08 -14.67
N SER A 7 12.94 -0.03 -14.89
CA SER A 7 13.38 1.36 -14.78
C SER A 7 13.11 1.99 -13.41
N ARG A 8 12.10 1.52 -12.69
CA ARG A 8 11.69 2.05 -11.38
C ARG A 8 11.25 0.93 -10.45
N VAL A 9 11.42 1.14 -9.14
CA VAL A 9 10.99 0.20 -8.10
C VAL A 9 10.41 0.95 -6.92
N GLY A 10 9.26 0.50 -6.43
CA GLY A 10 8.65 1.00 -5.20
C GLY A 10 9.25 0.26 -3.99
N ILE A 11 9.70 0.99 -2.99
CA ILE A 11 10.21 0.40 -1.75
C ILE A 11 9.57 1.01 -0.51
N SER A 12 9.39 0.17 0.51
CA SER A 12 9.10 0.58 1.89
C SER A 12 9.97 -0.24 2.83
N SER A 13 10.39 0.32 3.95
CA SER A 13 11.14 -0.44 4.97
C SER A 13 10.17 -1.00 6.00
N LEU A 14 10.20 -2.32 6.18
CA LEU A 14 9.41 -3.01 7.21
C LEU A 14 10.25 -3.36 8.45
N SER A 15 11.53 -2.99 8.46
CA SER A 15 12.50 -3.29 9.52
C SER A 15 13.23 -2.03 9.95
N GLY A 16 13.38 -1.84 11.24
CA GLY A 16 14.04 -0.68 11.86
C GLY A 16 13.68 -0.59 13.33
N ILE A 17 14.37 0.27 14.07
CA ILE A 17 14.16 0.47 15.50
C ILE A 17 12.84 1.22 15.73
N SER A 18 12.54 2.23 14.91
CA SER A 18 11.34 3.03 14.98
C SER A 18 10.72 3.24 13.61
N MET A 19 9.50 3.75 13.57
CA MET A 19 8.82 4.17 12.33
C MET A 19 9.66 5.21 11.59
N ARG A 20 10.23 6.19 12.30
CA ARG A 20 11.09 7.22 11.72
C ARG A 20 12.35 6.65 11.07
N ASP A 21 13.08 5.76 11.76
CA ASP A 21 14.30 5.14 11.22
C ASP A 21 14.01 4.37 9.92
N GLN A 22 12.86 3.69 9.86
CA GLN A 22 12.43 2.95 8.67
C GLN A 22 12.21 3.90 7.50
N ASN A 23 11.54 5.02 7.72
CA ASN A 23 11.25 6.01 6.69
C ASN A 23 12.51 6.80 6.29
N ASP A 24 13.40 7.09 7.24
CA ASP A 24 14.72 7.69 6.95
C ASP A 24 15.56 6.80 6.05
N LEU A 25 15.51 5.48 6.23
CA LEU A 25 16.22 4.54 5.35
C LEU A 25 15.68 4.61 3.92
N VAL A 26 14.35 4.66 3.77
CA VAL A 26 13.71 4.78 2.45
C VAL A 26 14.09 6.12 1.79
N HIS A 27 14.07 7.21 2.53
CA HIS A 27 14.45 8.53 2.03
C HIS A 27 15.91 8.53 1.53
N ARG A 28 16.86 8.02 2.33
CA ARG A 28 18.26 7.90 1.90
C ARG A 28 18.43 7.06 0.63
N ALA A 29 17.61 6.02 0.47
CA ALA A 29 17.64 5.21 -0.75
C ALA A 29 17.12 5.99 -1.97
N MET A 30 16.09 6.83 -1.80
CA MET A 30 15.60 7.71 -2.87
C MET A 30 16.66 8.73 -3.28
N GLU A 31 17.38 9.33 -2.32
CA GLU A 31 18.48 10.26 -2.58
C GLU A 31 19.66 9.58 -3.31
N ALA A 32 19.98 8.33 -2.92
CA ALA A 32 21.07 7.57 -3.53
C ALA A 32 20.74 7.11 -4.97
N TYR A 33 19.48 6.95 -5.32
CA TYR A 33 19.04 6.46 -6.63
C TYR A 33 17.87 7.28 -7.18
N PRO A 34 18.09 8.57 -7.47
CA PRO A 34 17.04 9.49 -7.89
C PRO A 34 16.38 9.03 -9.20
N GLY A 35 15.07 9.09 -9.23
CA GLY A 35 14.26 8.68 -10.38
C GLY A 35 14.11 7.16 -10.58
N VAL A 36 14.89 6.34 -9.87
CA VAL A 36 14.80 4.87 -9.89
C VAL A 36 13.95 4.36 -8.74
N ILE A 37 14.23 4.84 -7.52
CA ILE A 37 13.50 4.43 -6.33
C ILE A 37 12.31 5.35 -6.09
N LYS A 38 11.14 4.72 -5.90
CA LYS A 38 9.89 5.30 -5.46
C LYS A 38 9.66 4.91 -4.01
N GLY A 39 9.68 5.90 -3.11
CA GLY A 39 9.61 5.66 -1.67
C GLY A 39 8.19 5.65 -1.13
N TYR A 40 7.92 4.71 -0.23
CA TYR A 40 6.68 4.63 0.54
C TYR A 40 6.97 4.73 2.01
N GLY A 41 6.39 5.75 2.67
CA GLY A 41 6.48 5.91 4.12
C GLY A 41 5.68 4.81 4.83
N PHE A 42 6.31 4.10 5.74
CA PHE A 42 5.66 3.04 6.50
C PHE A 42 5.05 3.63 7.77
N ILE A 43 3.71 3.60 7.89
CA ILE A 43 2.97 4.27 8.96
C ILE A 43 2.27 3.27 9.87
N ASN A 44 2.48 3.44 11.19
CA ASN A 44 1.69 2.76 12.22
C ASN A 44 0.56 3.68 12.70
N PRO A 45 -0.71 3.41 12.36
CA PRO A 45 -1.82 4.29 12.73
C PRO A 45 -2.11 4.37 14.24
N LYS A 46 -1.49 3.48 15.04
CA LYS A 46 -1.59 3.53 16.52
C LYS A 46 -0.55 4.44 17.16
N ALA A 47 0.43 4.92 16.40
CA ALA A 47 1.44 5.86 16.92
C ALA A 47 0.82 7.25 17.10
N GLY A 48 1.15 7.90 18.21
CA GLY A 48 0.63 9.24 18.51
C GLY A 48 1.11 10.33 17.53
N ASP A 49 2.22 10.07 16.84
CA ASP A 49 2.84 10.95 15.84
C ASP A 49 2.58 10.49 14.38
N ALA A 50 1.59 9.63 14.14
CA ALA A 50 1.34 9.05 12.83
C ALA A 50 1.07 10.11 11.75
N ILE A 51 0.30 11.16 12.05
CA ILE A 51 0.00 12.25 11.11
C ILE A 51 1.25 13.11 10.86
N ASP A 52 2.03 13.41 11.89
CA ASP A 52 3.28 14.16 11.73
C ASP A 52 4.26 13.40 10.84
N GLU A 53 4.31 12.08 11.00
CA GLU A 53 5.16 11.23 10.17
C GLU A 53 4.64 11.12 8.72
N VAL A 54 3.33 11.10 8.49
CA VAL A 54 2.75 11.23 7.13
C VAL A 54 3.20 12.54 6.49
N ASN A 55 3.09 13.66 7.21
CA ASN A 55 3.51 14.98 6.72
C ASN A 55 5.01 15.02 6.43
N ARG A 56 5.84 14.41 7.27
CA ARG A 56 7.27 14.30 7.03
C ARG A 56 7.58 13.46 5.78
N CYS A 57 6.94 12.31 5.62
CA CYS A 57 7.17 11.44 4.46
C CYS A 57 6.70 12.09 3.16
N LEU A 58 5.50 12.66 3.13
CA LEU A 58 4.92 13.18 1.88
C LEU A 58 5.33 14.63 1.61
N GLY A 59 5.48 15.46 2.67
CA GLY A 59 5.83 16.86 2.57
C GLY A 59 7.34 17.08 2.48
N ASP A 60 8.11 16.66 3.53
CA ASP A 60 9.53 16.95 3.61
C ASP A 60 10.37 16.03 2.72
N TYR A 61 10.07 14.73 2.72
CA TYR A 61 10.81 13.71 1.98
C TYR A 61 10.30 13.49 0.56
N HIS A 62 9.16 14.07 0.21
CA HIS A 62 8.53 13.96 -1.11
C HIS A 62 8.36 12.50 -1.57
N MET A 63 8.05 11.61 -0.65
CA MET A 63 7.80 10.21 -0.97
C MET A 63 6.61 10.05 -1.91
N ASP A 64 6.59 8.94 -2.63
CA ASP A 64 5.56 8.67 -3.63
C ASP A 64 4.22 8.21 -3.04
N GLY A 65 4.24 7.70 -1.81
CA GLY A 65 3.03 7.27 -1.12
C GLY A 65 3.28 6.76 0.30
N ILE A 66 2.25 6.16 0.87
CA ILE A 66 2.28 5.58 2.23
C ILE A 66 1.98 4.08 2.17
N LYS A 67 2.69 3.30 2.99
CA LYS A 67 2.47 1.87 3.19
C LYS A 67 1.81 1.60 4.54
N PHE A 68 0.75 0.79 4.53
CA PHE A 68 0.11 0.24 5.73
C PHE A 68 0.25 -1.28 5.78
N HIS A 69 0.40 -1.80 6.99
CA HIS A 69 0.53 -3.24 7.23
C HIS A 69 -0.15 -3.61 8.56
N SER A 70 -1.45 -3.83 8.51
CA SER A 70 -2.29 -4.04 9.68
C SER A 70 -1.88 -5.28 10.50
N TRP A 71 -1.50 -6.36 9.85
CA TRP A 71 -0.97 -7.55 10.52
C TRP A 71 0.33 -7.25 11.28
N LYS A 72 1.31 -6.57 10.65
CA LYS A 72 2.60 -6.27 11.29
C LYS A 72 2.45 -5.34 12.49
N HIS A 73 1.59 -4.36 12.39
CA HIS A 73 1.34 -3.40 13.48
C HIS A 73 0.24 -3.87 14.46
N GLY A 74 -0.40 -5.01 14.20
CA GLY A 74 -1.39 -5.62 15.08
C GLY A 74 -2.61 -4.74 15.31
N TYR A 75 -3.31 -4.34 14.24
CA TYR A 75 -4.55 -3.58 14.35
C TYR A 75 -5.60 -4.05 13.33
N TYR A 76 -6.86 -3.87 13.68
CA TYR A 76 -7.98 -4.06 12.77
C TYR A 76 -8.33 -2.72 12.13
N PRO A 77 -8.34 -2.62 10.79
CA PRO A 77 -8.62 -1.34 10.12
C PRO A 77 -9.98 -0.75 10.49
N ASP A 78 -11.01 -1.57 10.60
CA ASP A 78 -12.37 -1.17 10.98
C ASP A 78 -12.51 -0.74 12.45
N ASN A 79 -11.53 -1.09 13.29
CA ASN A 79 -11.46 -0.70 14.71
C ASN A 79 -10.26 0.23 15.01
N THR A 80 -9.84 1.01 14.03
CA THR A 80 -8.73 1.97 14.18
C THR A 80 -9.18 3.36 13.70
N PRO A 81 -9.88 4.13 14.53
CA PRO A 81 -10.47 5.42 14.14
C PRO A 81 -9.49 6.41 13.52
N ALA A 82 -8.23 6.42 14.00
CA ALA A 82 -7.17 7.28 13.49
C ALA A 82 -6.91 7.14 11.99
N LEU A 83 -7.24 6.01 11.38
CA LEU A 83 -7.06 5.81 9.94
C LEU A 83 -7.83 6.82 9.10
N LYS A 84 -9.02 7.26 9.54
CA LYS A 84 -9.81 8.24 8.80
C LYS A 84 -9.09 9.59 8.71
N ASP A 85 -8.52 10.05 9.82
CA ASP A 85 -7.80 11.31 9.86
C ASP A 85 -6.47 11.20 9.09
N ILE A 86 -5.79 10.07 9.18
CA ILE A 86 -4.57 9.78 8.43
C ILE A 86 -4.85 9.76 6.91
N PHE A 87 -5.92 9.10 6.44
CA PHE A 87 -6.28 9.11 5.03
C PHE A 87 -6.70 10.49 4.54
N ALA A 88 -7.42 11.26 5.36
CA ALA A 88 -7.76 12.64 5.05
C ALA A 88 -6.51 13.51 4.89
N GLU A 89 -5.45 13.26 5.69
CA GLU A 89 -4.17 13.94 5.54
C GLU A 89 -3.46 13.54 4.25
N ILE A 90 -3.37 12.23 3.94
CA ILE A 90 -2.76 11.72 2.71
C ILE A 90 -3.45 12.29 1.46
N GLU A 91 -4.78 12.41 1.47
CA GLU A 91 -5.55 12.94 0.35
C GLU A 91 -5.13 14.37 -0.03
N LYS A 92 -4.72 15.20 0.93
CA LYS A 92 -4.24 16.57 0.67
C LYS A 92 -2.98 16.60 -0.23
N TYR A 93 -2.17 15.55 -0.14
CA TYR A 93 -0.94 15.42 -0.94
C TYR A 93 -1.17 14.83 -2.33
N GLY A 94 -2.37 14.29 -2.62
CA GLY A 94 -2.66 13.61 -3.89
C GLY A 94 -1.76 12.40 -4.12
N LYS A 95 -1.39 11.70 -3.06
CA LYS A 95 -0.51 10.53 -3.11
C LYS A 95 -1.31 9.25 -2.91
N HIS A 96 -0.75 8.15 -3.39
CA HIS A 96 -1.37 6.83 -3.29
C HIS A 96 -0.92 6.07 -2.03
N VAL A 97 -1.63 4.98 -1.74
CA VAL A 97 -1.34 4.13 -0.59
C VAL A 97 -1.15 2.68 -1.01
N GLN A 98 -0.24 2.00 -0.35
CA GLN A 98 -0.04 0.55 -0.46
C GLN A 98 -0.59 -0.13 0.79
N MET A 99 -1.49 -1.08 0.59
CA MET A 99 -2.07 -1.87 1.66
C MET A 99 -1.52 -3.29 1.59
N HIS A 100 -1.00 -3.81 2.71
CA HIS A 100 -0.80 -5.24 2.82
C HIS A 100 -2.17 -5.93 2.89
N VAL A 101 -2.46 -6.83 1.96
CA VAL A 101 -3.73 -7.56 1.89
C VAL A 101 -3.46 -9.06 1.81
N GLY A 102 -4.22 -9.82 2.56
CA GLY A 102 -3.99 -11.22 2.83
C GLY A 102 -3.89 -11.44 4.33
N THR A 103 -3.32 -12.44 4.85
CA THR A 103 -3.02 -12.69 6.27
C THR A 103 -4.19 -12.37 7.23
N ALA A 104 -5.14 -13.28 7.30
CA ALA A 104 -6.28 -13.18 8.23
C ALA A 104 -5.78 -13.13 9.70
N PRO A 105 -6.51 -12.48 10.60
CA PRO A 105 -7.75 -11.74 10.39
C PRO A 105 -7.52 -10.23 10.13
N PHE A 106 -6.29 -9.72 10.26
CA PHE A 106 -6.00 -8.29 10.33
C PHE A 106 -5.98 -7.57 8.96
N SER A 107 -5.72 -8.30 7.87
CA SER A 107 -5.46 -7.70 6.55
C SER A 107 -6.43 -8.21 5.49
N THR A 108 -7.71 -8.26 5.81
CA THR A 108 -8.72 -8.69 4.84
C THR A 108 -8.95 -7.62 3.78
N PRO A 109 -9.23 -7.98 2.51
CA PRO A 109 -9.50 -7.00 1.45
C PRO A 109 -10.76 -6.18 1.73
N TYR A 110 -11.75 -6.75 2.39
CA TYR A 110 -13.08 -6.14 2.59
C TYR A 110 -13.01 -4.85 3.39
N THR A 111 -12.25 -4.82 4.48
CA THR A 111 -12.08 -3.61 5.30
C THR A 111 -11.35 -2.51 4.56
N TRP A 112 -10.34 -2.83 3.78
CA TRP A 112 -9.61 -1.84 2.98
C TRP A 112 -10.43 -1.29 1.80
N VAL A 113 -11.29 -2.11 1.22
CA VAL A 113 -12.25 -1.68 0.17
C VAL A 113 -13.16 -0.57 0.68
N GLU A 114 -13.61 -0.63 1.94
CA GLU A 114 -14.43 0.44 2.52
C GLU A 114 -13.68 1.77 2.63
N TYR A 115 -12.38 1.73 2.97
CA TYR A 115 -11.55 2.94 2.92
C TYR A 115 -11.36 3.46 1.49
N ALA A 116 -11.15 2.59 0.51
CA ALA A 116 -11.03 3.01 -0.88
C ALA A 116 -12.32 3.70 -1.40
N LYS A 117 -13.48 3.21 -0.99
CA LYS A 117 -14.77 3.86 -1.30
C LYS A 117 -14.93 5.21 -0.59
N MET A 118 -14.45 5.31 0.66
CA MET A 118 -14.54 6.53 1.47
C MET A 118 -13.61 7.64 0.96
N PHE A 119 -12.46 7.27 0.39
CA PHE A 119 -11.43 8.19 -0.12
C PHE A 119 -11.19 7.96 -1.63
N PRO A 120 -12.15 8.33 -2.49
CA PRO A 120 -12.11 8.03 -3.93
C PRO A 120 -11.02 8.80 -4.70
N LYS A 121 -10.38 9.79 -4.09
CA LYS A 121 -9.26 10.55 -4.68
C LYS A 121 -7.90 9.95 -4.35
N ILE A 122 -7.85 8.96 -3.48
CA ILE A 122 -6.63 8.21 -3.18
C ILE A 122 -6.64 6.93 -4.02
N ASP A 123 -5.54 6.65 -4.70
CA ASP A 123 -5.30 5.38 -5.34
C ASP A 123 -4.77 4.36 -4.32
N PHE A 124 -5.40 3.20 -4.26
CA PHE A 124 -5.04 2.12 -3.35
C PHE A 124 -4.38 0.97 -4.11
N LEU A 125 -3.18 0.55 -3.69
CA LEU A 125 -2.52 -0.63 -4.21
C LEU A 125 -2.63 -1.76 -3.18
N PHE A 126 -3.42 -2.79 -3.49
CA PHE A 126 -3.58 -3.98 -2.67
C PHE A 126 -2.48 -4.98 -3.01
N THR A 127 -1.45 -5.07 -2.17
CA THR A 127 -0.33 -5.99 -2.42
C THR A 127 -0.76 -7.44 -2.23
N HIS A 128 -0.12 -8.33 -3.00
CA HIS A 128 -0.26 -9.79 -2.93
C HIS A 128 -1.59 -10.36 -3.45
N ILE A 129 -2.48 -9.54 -4.02
CA ILE A 129 -3.85 -9.93 -4.40
C ILE A 129 -4.56 -10.74 -3.29
N GLY A 130 -4.25 -10.45 -2.01
CA GLY A 130 -4.84 -11.16 -0.88
C GLY A 130 -4.24 -12.53 -0.56
N TYR A 131 -3.07 -12.86 -1.11
CA TYR A 131 -2.41 -14.16 -0.93
C TYR A 131 -3.33 -15.36 -1.25
N TYR A 132 -3.07 -16.51 -0.64
CA TYR A 132 -3.85 -17.73 -0.81
C TYR A 132 -5.26 -17.61 -0.22
N GLU A 133 -5.39 -16.91 0.92
CA GLU A 133 -6.64 -16.86 1.67
C GLU A 133 -7.74 -16.05 0.97
N PHE A 134 -7.36 -14.98 0.25
CA PHE A 134 -8.33 -14.04 -0.28
C PHE A 134 -8.18 -13.75 -1.79
N GLY A 135 -7.32 -14.45 -2.53
CA GLY A 135 -7.02 -14.16 -3.93
C GLY A 135 -8.26 -13.88 -4.78
N MET A 136 -9.14 -14.87 -4.94
CA MET A 136 -10.36 -14.73 -5.72
C MET A 136 -11.33 -13.69 -5.14
N SER A 137 -11.47 -13.67 -3.82
CA SER A 137 -12.40 -12.75 -3.16
C SER A 137 -11.90 -11.30 -3.16
N THR A 138 -10.58 -11.07 -3.18
CA THR A 138 -10.01 -9.73 -3.38
C THR A 138 -10.43 -9.16 -4.73
N ILE A 139 -10.31 -9.94 -5.81
CA ILE A 139 -10.68 -9.52 -7.16
C ILE A 139 -12.16 -9.12 -7.22
N GLU A 140 -13.04 -9.95 -6.67
CA GLU A 140 -14.47 -9.65 -6.62
C GLU A 140 -14.78 -8.41 -5.77
N ALA A 141 -14.13 -8.24 -4.63
CA ALA A 141 -14.32 -7.10 -3.74
C ALA A 141 -13.94 -5.75 -4.40
N VAL A 142 -12.87 -5.76 -5.23
CA VAL A 142 -12.36 -4.53 -5.86
C VAL A 142 -12.87 -4.32 -7.29
N ARG A 143 -13.62 -5.24 -7.87
CA ARG A 143 -14.11 -5.20 -9.25
C ARG A 143 -14.69 -3.84 -9.65
N ASN A 144 -15.55 -3.29 -8.83
CA ASN A 144 -16.27 -2.04 -9.10
C ASN A 144 -15.68 -0.82 -8.37
N VAL A 145 -14.52 -0.96 -7.73
CA VAL A 145 -13.85 0.12 -7.00
C VAL A 145 -12.67 0.61 -7.84
N LYS A 146 -12.89 1.71 -8.57
CA LYS A 146 -12.00 2.15 -9.66
C LYS A 146 -10.63 2.65 -9.22
N ASN A 147 -10.51 3.10 -7.98
CA ASN A 147 -9.27 3.59 -7.37
C ASN A 147 -8.51 2.50 -6.61
N VAL A 148 -8.71 1.22 -6.98
CA VAL A 148 -7.94 0.11 -6.40
C VAL A 148 -7.20 -0.65 -7.50
N TRP A 149 -5.92 -0.79 -7.33
CA TRP A 149 -5.01 -1.66 -8.11
C TRP A 149 -4.62 -2.86 -7.26
N VAL A 150 -4.21 -3.95 -7.90
CA VAL A 150 -3.69 -5.14 -7.23
C VAL A 150 -2.26 -5.40 -7.66
N GLU A 151 -1.43 -5.94 -6.77
CA GLU A 151 -0.02 -6.23 -7.01
C GLU A 151 0.23 -7.73 -6.75
N THR A 152 1.04 -8.36 -7.61
CA THR A 152 1.11 -9.82 -7.77
C THR A 152 2.12 -10.53 -6.87
N SER A 153 2.97 -9.80 -6.13
CA SER A 153 4.01 -10.46 -5.30
C SER A 153 3.40 -11.44 -4.30
N GLY A 154 4.03 -12.60 -4.17
CA GLY A 154 3.55 -13.65 -3.27
C GLY A 154 2.28 -14.39 -3.73
N GLN A 155 1.62 -13.97 -4.79
CA GLN A 155 0.52 -14.73 -5.39
C GLN A 155 1.10 -15.77 -6.36
N MET A 156 0.93 -17.05 -6.02
CA MET A 156 1.48 -18.16 -6.83
C MET A 156 0.39 -18.92 -7.59
N ASP A 157 -0.87 -18.59 -7.36
CA ASP A 157 -1.99 -19.23 -8.05
C ASP A 157 -2.23 -18.54 -9.41
N VAL A 158 -1.91 -19.26 -10.47
CA VAL A 158 -2.06 -18.77 -11.85
C VAL A 158 -3.52 -18.47 -12.21
N GLU A 159 -4.47 -19.20 -11.64
CA GLU A 159 -5.90 -18.95 -11.88
C GLU A 159 -6.32 -17.60 -11.27
N VAL A 160 -5.78 -17.24 -10.10
CA VAL A 160 -6.00 -15.93 -9.48
C VAL A 160 -5.40 -14.82 -10.34
N LEU A 161 -4.18 -14.99 -10.85
CA LEU A 161 -3.53 -14.02 -11.72
C LEU A 161 -4.33 -13.81 -13.04
N GLN A 162 -4.75 -14.89 -13.67
CA GLN A 162 -5.58 -14.82 -14.88
C GLN A 162 -6.91 -14.11 -14.59
N LYS A 163 -7.58 -14.50 -13.51
CA LYS A 163 -8.84 -13.88 -13.08
C LYS A 163 -8.69 -12.38 -12.80
N ALA A 164 -7.56 -11.97 -12.21
CA ALA A 164 -7.30 -10.54 -11.97
C ALA A 164 -7.24 -9.76 -13.28
N ILE A 165 -6.54 -10.28 -14.30
CA ILE A 165 -6.44 -9.66 -15.62
C ILE A 165 -7.81 -9.63 -16.32
N ASP A 166 -8.56 -10.73 -16.29
CA ASP A 166 -9.85 -10.85 -16.97
C ASP A 166 -10.94 -9.93 -16.39
N VAL A 167 -10.92 -9.74 -15.06
CA VAL A 167 -11.97 -9.00 -14.35
C VAL A 167 -11.61 -7.52 -14.15
N LEU A 168 -10.35 -7.22 -13.84
CA LEU A 168 -9.91 -5.87 -13.52
C LEU A 168 -9.31 -5.13 -14.71
N GLY A 169 -8.84 -5.86 -15.73
CA GLY A 169 -8.02 -5.36 -16.82
C GLY A 169 -6.53 -5.31 -16.46
N PRO A 170 -5.63 -5.49 -17.43
CA PRO A 170 -4.18 -5.50 -17.20
C PRO A 170 -3.67 -4.17 -16.62
N GLU A 171 -4.34 -3.06 -16.88
CA GLU A 171 -3.98 -1.73 -16.40
C GLU A 171 -4.14 -1.56 -14.88
N ARG A 172 -4.89 -2.46 -14.24
CA ARG A 172 -5.10 -2.46 -12.78
C ARG A 172 -4.31 -3.56 -12.06
N VAL A 173 -3.46 -4.29 -12.77
CA VAL A 173 -2.63 -5.36 -12.23
C VAL A 173 -1.17 -4.95 -12.32
N CYS A 174 -0.49 -4.83 -11.18
CA CYS A 174 0.91 -4.43 -11.06
C CYS A 174 1.79 -5.62 -10.68
N PHE A 175 3.08 -5.52 -11.02
CA PHE A 175 4.12 -6.48 -10.65
C PHE A 175 5.15 -5.80 -9.75
#